data_469974c0e374b8f7152aaa10ad27a92d
#
_entry.id   469974c0e374b8f7152aaa10ad27a92d
#
_cell.length_a   1.000
_cell.length_b   1.000
_cell.length_c   1.000
_cell.angle_alpha   90.00
_cell.angle_beta   90.00
_cell.angle_gamma   90.00
#
_symmetry.space_group_name_H-M   'P 1'
#
loop_
_entity.id
_entity.type
_entity.pdbx_description
1 polymer ?
#
loop_
_entity_poly.entity_id
_entity_poly.type
_entity_poly.pdbx_seq_one_letter_code
_entity_poly.pdbx_strand_id
1 'polypeptide(L)'
;MAKLILNDKANAFLTIIKVSIDDKVYSIPNKGQKVIEINEGEHSLRAYKSIFGKGPIKKINITEEVTEIDIKGNKEILKSLFVIIVAMWILIPLSVAVPVLLLPTVVILPIVMYVLGNRKGAYVMEIKNTGNIQDENL
;
A
#
# COMPACT_ATOMS: atom_id res chain seq x y z
N MET A 1 25.64 8.15 7.30
CA MET A 1 24.72 7.22 6.58
C MET A 1 23.74 6.71 7.59
N ALA A 2 22.47 6.91 7.34
CA ALA A 2 21.38 6.44 8.18
C ALA A 2 20.94 5.02 7.78
N LYS A 3 20.37 4.28 8.71
CA LYS A 3 19.79 2.96 8.46
C LYS A 3 18.27 3.09 8.43
N LEU A 4 17.68 2.69 7.32
CA LEU A 4 16.24 2.60 7.16
C LEU A 4 15.80 1.15 7.35
N ILE A 5 14.95 0.93 8.32
CA ILE A 5 14.40 -0.39 8.64
C ILE A 5 12.95 -0.43 8.16
N LEU A 6 12.67 -1.27 7.19
CA LEU A 6 11.32 -1.48 6.65
C LEU A 6 10.74 -2.77 7.18
N ASN A 7 9.63 -2.69 7.92
CA ASN A 7 8.93 -3.85 8.48
C ASN A 7 7.63 -4.12 7.74
N ASP A 8 7.41 -5.36 7.33
CA ASP A 8 6.12 -5.80 6.82
C ASP A 8 5.20 -6.22 7.97
N LYS A 9 4.23 -5.38 8.30
CA LYS A 9 3.12 -5.65 9.22
C LYS A 9 1.77 -5.73 8.52
N ALA A 10 1.77 -5.76 7.19
CA ALA A 10 0.56 -5.82 6.40
C ALA A 10 0.01 -7.21 6.39
N ASN A 11 -0.32 -7.95 7.27
CA ASN A 11 -0.99 -9.29 7.31
C ASN A 11 -1.56 -9.78 5.95
N ALA A 12 -0.90 -9.40 4.86
CA ALA A 12 -1.31 -9.72 3.52
C ALA A 12 -0.85 -11.15 3.19
N PHE A 13 -1.80 -12.03 3.00
CA PHE A 13 -1.57 -13.39 2.59
C PHE A 13 -0.69 -13.44 1.33
N LEU A 14 0.47 -14.10 1.42
CA LEU A 14 1.30 -14.55 0.29
C LEU A 14 1.86 -13.48 -0.66
N THR A 15 2.29 -12.30 -0.18
CA THR A 15 2.79 -11.32 -1.14
C THR A 15 4.00 -10.54 -0.69
N ILE A 16 4.98 -10.50 -1.57
CA ILE A 16 6.14 -9.63 -1.48
C ILE A 16 5.66 -8.18 -1.67
N ILE A 17 5.93 -7.34 -0.68
CA ILE A 17 5.71 -5.90 -0.79
C ILE A 17 6.90 -5.29 -1.52
N LYS A 18 6.62 -4.43 -2.49
CA LYS A 18 7.63 -3.63 -3.16
C LYS A 18 7.60 -2.22 -2.58
N VAL A 19 8.77 -1.73 -2.20
CA VAL A 19 8.96 -0.35 -1.75
C VAL A 19 9.93 0.33 -2.70
N SER A 20 9.48 1.43 -3.30
CA SER A 20 10.34 2.31 -4.08
C SER A 20 10.84 3.43 -3.17
N ILE A 21 12.14 3.65 -3.16
CA ILE A 21 12.83 4.75 -2.47
C ILE A 21 13.65 5.47 -3.53
N ASP A 22 13.33 6.71 -3.81
CA ASP A 22 13.99 7.53 -4.85
C ASP A 22 14.22 6.75 -6.16
N ASP A 23 13.14 6.11 -6.65
CA ASP A 23 13.09 5.28 -7.86
C ASP A 23 13.82 3.92 -7.79
N LYS A 24 14.54 3.61 -6.71
CA LYS A 24 15.09 2.27 -6.47
C LYS A 24 14.04 1.38 -5.81
N VAL A 25 13.84 0.18 -6.37
CA VAL A 25 12.82 -0.75 -5.89
C VAL A 25 13.43 -1.82 -5.01
N TYR A 26 12.89 -1.96 -3.82
CA TYR A 26 13.26 -2.97 -2.84
C TYR A 26 12.08 -3.93 -2.60
N SER A 27 12.38 -5.21 -2.50
CA SER A 27 11.39 -6.23 -2.15
C SER A 27 11.52 -6.58 -0.68
N ILE A 28 10.41 -6.58 0.05
CA ILE A 28 10.35 -6.96 1.46
C ILE A 28 9.69 -8.33 1.53
N PRO A 29 10.32 -9.32 2.18
CA PRO A 29 9.72 -10.63 2.37
C PRO A 29 8.46 -10.53 3.25
N ASN A 30 7.51 -11.43 3.02
CA ASN A 30 6.26 -11.47 3.80
C ASN A 30 6.56 -11.60 5.30
N LYS A 31 5.96 -10.73 6.11
CA LYS A 31 6.20 -10.62 7.57
C LYS A 31 7.68 -10.47 7.94
N GLY A 32 8.49 -10.00 7.01
CA GLY A 32 9.92 -9.82 7.19
C GLY A 32 10.33 -8.38 7.39
N GLN A 33 11.62 -8.21 7.56
CA GLN A 33 12.30 -6.94 7.73
C GLN A 33 13.34 -6.76 6.65
N LYS A 34 13.51 -5.54 6.18
CA LYS A 34 14.57 -5.15 5.26
C LYS A 34 15.30 -3.93 5.81
N VAL A 35 16.60 -4.05 5.97
CA VAL A 35 17.48 -2.93 6.36
C VAL A 35 18.13 -2.38 5.10
N ILE A 36 18.10 -1.06 4.95
CA ILE A 36 18.64 -0.34 3.80
C ILE A 36 19.50 0.81 4.34
N GLU A 37 20.72 0.94 3.84
CA GLU A 37 21.55 2.11 4.11
C GLU A 37 21.14 3.23 3.16
N ILE A 38 20.90 4.42 3.71
CA ILE A 38 20.42 5.58 3.00
C ILE A 38 21.13 6.85 3.53
N ASN A 39 21.27 7.85 2.71
CA ASN A 39 21.79 9.14 3.17
C ASN A 39 20.73 9.86 4.00
N GLU A 40 21.17 10.80 4.85
CA GLU A 40 20.24 11.71 5.52
C GLU A 40 19.66 12.71 4.52
N GLY A 41 18.44 13.14 4.75
CA GLY A 41 17.75 14.09 3.89
C GLY A 41 16.34 13.67 3.50
N GLU A 42 15.77 14.40 2.56
CA GLU A 42 14.42 14.17 2.05
C GLU A 42 14.42 13.03 1.03
N HIS A 43 13.58 12.01 1.27
CA HIS A 43 13.43 10.84 0.40
C HIS A 43 11.96 10.62 0.03
N SER A 44 11.75 10.17 -1.19
CA SER A 44 10.43 9.81 -1.67
C SER A 44 10.19 8.30 -1.51
N LEU A 45 9.20 7.93 -0.71
CA LEU A 45 8.84 6.53 -0.49
C LEU A 45 7.47 6.20 -1.07
N ARG A 46 7.38 4.99 -1.61
CA ARG A 46 6.13 4.43 -2.12
C ARG A 46 6.10 2.94 -1.85
N ALA A 47 5.11 2.48 -1.07
CA ALA A 47 4.87 1.06 -0.88
C ALA A 47 3.72 0.62 -1.79
N TYR A 48 3.91 -0.44 -2.57
CA TYR A 48 2.93 -0.90 -3.54
C TYR A 48 3.00 -2.39 -3.81
N LYS A 49 1.93 -2.86 -4.39
CA LYS A 49 1.81 -4.18 -5.01
C LYS A 49 1.35 -3.97 -6.44
N SER A 50 2.01 -4.61 -7.38
CA SER A 50 1.77 -4.40 -8.81
C SER A 50 0.31 -4.52 -9.26
N ILE A 51 -0.47 -5.37 -8.59
CA ILE A 51 -1.89 -5.63 -8.92
C ILE A 51 -2.81 -4.44 -8.58
N PHE A 52 -2.47 -3.64 -7.53
CA PHE A 52 -3.31 -2.54 -7.05
C PHE A 52 -2.80 -1.16 -7.46
N GLY A 53 -1.87 -1.09 -8.42
CA GLY A 53 -1.23 0.15 -8.81
C GLY A 53 -0.13 0.59 -7.84
N LYS A 54 0.49 1.73 -8.15
CA LYS A 54 1.67 2.21 -7.40
C LYS A 54 1.33 2.98 -6.11
N GLY A 55 0.10 3.43 -5.94
CA GLY A 55 -0.30 4.23 -4.78
C GLY A 55 0.40 5.60 -4.68
N PRO A 56 0.10 6.38 -3.63
CA PRO A 56 0.68 7.71 -3.42
C PRO A 56 2.15 7.65 -3.01
N ILE A 57 2.89 8.70 -3.34
CA ILE A 57 4.25 8.93 -2.86
C ILE A 57 4.16 9.62 -1.49
N LYS A 58 4.93 9.16 -0.53
CA LYS A 58 5.12 9.81 0.75
C LYS A 58 6.54 10.35 0.83
N LYS A 59 6.70 11.64 1.06
CA LYS A 59 7.99 12.25 1.35
C LYS A 59 8.30 12.10 2.82
N ILE A 60 9.51 11.70 3.14
CA ILE A 60 10.01 11.60 4.52
C ILE A 60 11.36 12.27 4.59
N ASN A 61 11.63 12.91 5.71
CA ASN A 61 12.96 13.46 6.01
C ASN A 61 13.64 12.52 7.00
N ILE A 62 14.76 11.95 6.59
CA ILE A 62 15.57 11.06 7.42
C ILE A 62 16.66 11.89 8.05
N THR A 63 16.54 12.14 9.36
CA THR A 63 17.46 12.96 10.15
C THR A 63 18.18 12.17 11.23
N GLU A 64 17.80 10.90 11.41
CA GLU A 64 18.29 10.04 12.48
C GLU A 64 19.12 8.89 11.95
N GLU A 65 20.03 8.42 12.76
CA GLU A 65 20.91 7.30 12.44
C GLU A 65 20.14 6.02 12.11
N VAL A 66 18.97 5.82 12.74
CA VAL A 66 18.07 4.69 12.48
C VAL A 66 16.63 5.18 12.40
N THR A 67 16.00 4.96 11.24
CA THR A 67 14.57 5.23 11.03
C THR A 67 13.83 3.92 10.76
N GLU A 68 12.79 3.65 11.53
CA GLU A 68 11.95 2.45 11.37
C GLU A 68 10.62 2.84 10.73
N ILE A 69 10.20 2.09 9.70
CA ILE A 69 8.95 2.28 9.00
C ILE A 69 8.15 0.98 9.01
N ASP A 70 6.99 1.01 9.64
CA ASP A 70 6.02 -0.08 9.60
C ASP A 70 5.10 0.07 8.37
N ILE A 71 5.05 -0.95 7.54
CA ILE A 71 4.17 -1.01 6.38
C ILE A 71 2.95 -1.85 6.77
N LYS A 72 1.78 -1.20 6.78
CA LYS A 72 0.49 -1.82 7.13
C LYS A 72 -0.45 -1.82 5.94
N GLY A 73 -1.37 -2.77 5.89
CA GLY A 73 -2.46 -2.76 4.92
C GLY A 73 -3.40 -1.57 5.13
N ASN A 74 -3.80 -0.92 4.04
CA ASN A 74 -4.74 0.20 4.10
C ASN A 74 -6.16 -0.31 4.39
N LYS A 75 -6.65 -0.07 5.60
CA LYS A 75 -7.98 -0.51 6.06
C LYS A 75 -9.12 0.08 5.22
N GLU A 76 -8.95 1.29 4.69
CA GLU A 76 -9.95 1.95 3.83
C GLU A 76 -10.14 1.20 2.50
N ILE A 77 -9.03 0.76 1.91
CA ILE A 77 -9.09 -0.07 0.70
C ILE A 77 -9.69 -1.44 1.01
N LEU A 78 -9.33 -2.03 2.13
CA LEU A 78 -9.88 -3.33 2.53
C LEU A 78 -11.41 -3.26 2.70
N LYS A 79 -11.94 -2.19 3.32
CA LYS A 79 -13.38 -1.95 3.41
C LYS A 79 -14.02 -1.77 2.03
N SER A 80 -13.39 -0.99 1.16
CA SER A 80 -13.89 -0.78 -0.21
C SER A 80 -13.93 -2.09 -1.01
N LEU A 81 -12.89 -2.92 -0.89
CA LEU A 81 -12.82 -4.24 -1.50
C LEU A 81 -13.93 -5.16 -0.99
N PHE A 82 -14.20 -5.15 0.31
CA PHE A 82 -15.29 -5.94 0.89
C PHE A 82 -16.65 -5.55 0.30
N VAL A 83 -16.94 -4.24 0.22
CA VAL A 83 -18.18 -3.74 -0.40
C VAL A 83 -18.29 -4.19 -1.87
N ILE A 84 -17.19 -4.13 -2.62
CA ILE A 84 -17.14 -4.56 -4.01
C ILE A 84 -17.41 -6.06 -4.13
N ILE A 85 -16.79 -6.88 -3.28
CA ILE A 85 -17.00 -8.35 -3.27
C ILE A 85 -18.46 -8.67 -2.98
N VAL A 86 -19.09 -8.03 -1.98
CA VAL A 86 -20.50 -8.20 -1.66
C VAL A 86 -21.39 -7.81 -2.84
N ALA A 87 -21.10 -6.67 -3.48
CA ALA A 87 -21.82 -6.25 -4.69
C ALA A 87 -21.69 -7.27 -5.82
N MET A 88 -20.50 -7.86 -6.02
CA MET A 88 -20.32 -8.94 -7.00
C MET A 88 -21.19 -10.17 -6.70
N TRP A 89 -21.27 -10.58 -5.44
CA TRP A 89 -22.10 -11.72 -5.04
C TRP A 89 -23.58 -11.53 -5.37
N ILE A 90 -24.05 -10.28 -5.40
CA ILE A 90 -25.42 -9.91 -5.77
C ILE A 90 -25.56 -9.79 -7.29
N LEU A 91 -24.59 -9.14 -7.94
CA LEU A 91 -24.67 -8.84 -9.38
C LEU A 91 -24.42 -10.04 -10.29
N ILE A 92 -23.61 -11.01 -9.87
CA ILE A 92 -23.32 -12.20 -10.68
C ILE A 92 -24.60 -13.04 -10.93
N PRO A 93 -25.37 -13.45 -9.92
CA PRO A 93 -26.61 -14.18 -10.18
C PRO A 93 -27.64 -13.33 -10.93
N LEU A 94 -27.69 -12.01 -10.70
CA LEU A 94 -28.58 -11.12 -11.43
C LEU A 94 -28.19 -11.01 -12.91
N SER A 95 -26.91 -11.07 -13.25
CA SER A 95 -26.41 -11.04 -14.62
C SER A 95 -26.75 -12.30 -15.42
N VAL A 96 -27.00 -13.42 -14.75
CA VAL A 96 -27.51 -14.64 -15.40
C VAL A 96 -28.94 -14.42 -15.89
N ALA A 97 -29.76 -13.69 -15.12
CA ALA A 97 -31.14 -13.35 -15.51
C ALA A 97 -31.18 -12.20 -16.56
N VAL A 98 -30.19 -11.32 -16.53
CA VAL A 98 -30.11 -10.16 -17.44
C VAL A 98 -28.69 -10.06 -18.03
N PRO A 99 -28.41 -10.77 -19.16
CA PRO A 99 -27.05 -10.90 -19.72
C PRO A 99 -26.37 -9.57 -20.05
N VAL A 100 -27.13 -8.53 -20.33
CA VAL A 100 -26.60 -7.18 -20.60
C VAL A 100 -25.79 -6.61 -19.41
N LEU A 101 -26.05 -7.07 -18.18
CA LEU A 101 -25.35 -6.59 -16.99
C LEU A 101 -23.97 -7.28 -16.78
N LEU A 102 -23.68 -8.33 -17.52
CA LEU A 102 -22.44 -9.10 -17.37
C LEU A 102 -21.23 -8.29 -17.83
N LEU A 103 -21.34 -7.62 -18.96
CA LEU A 103 -20.26 -6.86 -19.59
C LEU A 103 -19.79 -5.67 -18.73
N PRO A 104 -20.66 -4.78 -18.23
CA PRO A 104 -20.25 -3.70 -17.35
C PRO A 104 -19.68 -4.21 -16.01
N THR A 105 -20.20 -5.31 -15.47
CA THR A 105 -19.71 -5.85 -14.19
C THR A 105 -18.27 -6.35 -14.31
N VAL A 106 -17.95 -7.10 -15.37
CA VAL A 106 -16.60 -7.66 -15.59
C VAL A 106 -15.56 -6.59 -15.94
N VAL A 107 -15.97 -5.51 -16.62
CA VAL A 107 -15.04 -4.46 -17.07
C VAL A 107 -14.90 -3.33 -16.04
N ILE A 108 -16.00 -2.84 -15.51
CA ILE A 108 -15.98 -1.65 -14.64
C ILE A 108 -15.33 -1.96 -13.29
N LEU A 109 -15.54 -3.13 -12.75
CA LEU A 109 -15.07 -3.50 -11.42
C LEU A 109 -13.54 -3.51 -11.31
N PRO A 110 -12.77 -4.18 -12.19
CA PRO A 110 -11.32 -4.11 -12.18
C PRO A 110 -10.78 -2.68 -12.36
N ILE A 111 -11.45 -1.86 -13.18
CA ILE A 111 -11.07 -0.46 -13.40
C ILE A 111 -11.24 0.33 -12.10
N VAL A 112 -12.37 0.19 -11.42
CA VAL A 112 -12.63 0.85 -10.13
C VAL A 112 -11.60 0.43 -9.09
N MET A 113 -11.29 -0.87 -8.99
CA MET A 113 -10.26 -1.39 -8.08
C MET A 113 -8.89 -0.80 -8.37
N TYR A 114 -8.50 -0.73 -9.63
CA TYR A 114 -7.23 -0.16 -10.05
C TYR A 114 -7.13 1.34 -9.73
N VAL A 115 -8.19 2.11 -10.00
CA VAL A 115 -8.25 3.55 -9.71
C VAL A 115 -8.20 3.82 -8.21
N LEU A 116 -8.94 3.06 -7.39
CA LEU A 116 -8.90 3.18 -5.94
C LEU A 116 -7.53 2.84 -5.38
N GLY A 117 -6.91 1.77 -5.87
CA GLY A 117 -5.56 1.36 -5.48
C GLY A 117 -4.50 2.42 -5.81
N ASN A 118 -4.62 3.06 -6.97
CA ASN A 118 -3.69 4.13 -7.36
C ASN A 118 -3.85 5.40 -6.53
N ARG A 119 -5.10 5.78 -6.18
CA ARG A 119 -5.36 7.02 -5.43
C ARG A 119 -5.06 6.90 -3.95
N LYS A 120 -5.51 5.82 -3.31
CA LYS A 120 -5.40 5.65 -1.85
C LYS A 120 -4.19 4.83 -1.41
N GLY A 121 -3.58 4.06 -2.31
CA GLY A 121 -2.50 3.12 -2.00
C GLY A 121 -2.97 1.90 -1.21
N ALA A 122 -2.48 0.72 -1.59
CA ALA A 122 -2.82 -0.53 -0.90
C ALA A 122 -2.20 -0.62 0.50
N TYR A 123 -1.17 0.16 0.77
CA TYR A 123 -0.40 0.15 2.01
C TYR A 123 -0.29 1.55 2.61
N VAL A 124 -0.26 1.60 3.93
CA VAL A 124 0.04 2.78 4.74
C VAL A 124 1.40 2.58 5.39
N MET A 125 2.25 3.60 5.32
CA MET A 125 3.56 3.63 5.96
C MET A 125 3.48 4.48 7.22
N GLU A 126 3.76 3.88 8.37
CA GLU A 126 3.87 4.57 9.66
C GLU A 126 5.34 4.67 10.04
N ILE A 127 5.81 5.88 10.28
CA ILE A 127 7.18 6.13 10.73
C ILE A 127 7.20 5.95 12.24
N LYS A 128 8.08 5.07 12.71
CA LYS A 128 8.42 4.96 14.12
C LYS A 128 9.79 5.57 14.32
N ASN A 129 9.82 6.78 14.83
CA ASN A 129 11.08 7.35 15.25
C ASN A 129 11.52 6.70 16.55
N THR A 130 12.71 6.16 16.59
CA THR A 130 13.29 5.58 17.81
C THR A 130 13.97 6.65 18.67
N GLY A 131 13.88 7.93 18.30
CA GLY A 131 14.40 9.09 19.03
C GLY A 131 13.41 10.26 18.97
N ASN A 132 12.85 10.64 20.12
CA ASN A 132 12.03 11.82 20.41
C ASN A 132 10.89 12.15 19.41
N ILE A 133 9.69 11.73 19.83
CA ILE A 133 8.43 12.23 19.32
C ILE A 133 8.33 13.71 19.70
N GLN A 134 8.53 14.60 18.75
CA GLN A 134 7.83 15.88 18.77
C GLN A 134 6.61 15.71 17.85
N ASP A 135 5.46 15.44 18.48
CA ASP A 135 4.16 15.63 17.88
C ASP A 135 4.04 17.10 17.48
N GLU A 136 4.33 17.42 16.26
CA GLU A 136 3.93 18.68 15.66
C GLU A 136 2.60 18.45 14.92
N ASN A 137 1.53 18.50 15.72
CA ASN A 137 0.18 18.78 15.25
C ASN A 137 0.16 20.23 14.73
N LEU A 138 0.03 20.37 13.42
CA LEU A 138 -0.59 21.55 12.80
C LEU A 138 -1.29 21.15 11.51
#